data_c0ea4274c4991d2d36388fc42a718bed
#
_entry.id   c0ea4274c4991d2d36388fc42a718bed
#
_cell.length_a   1.000
_cell.length_b   1.000
_cell.length_c   1.000
_cell.angle_alpha   90.00
_cell.angle_beta   90.00
_cell.angle_gamma   90.00
#
_symmetry.space_group_name_H-M   'P 1'
#
loop_
_entity.id
_entity.type
_entity.pdbx_description
1 polymer ?
#
loop_
_entity_poly.entity_id
_entity_poly.type
_entity_poly.pdbx_seq_one_letter_code
_entity_poly.pdbx_strand_id
1 'polypeptide(L)'
;MGFWKKLFGSTAETVPETKERTLLNLQVGDFVTYDLADYEVTGKIHYNDSGYTWDAYQLAASGKTLWLSVELDDELEVGMYKKVRIPGLEPGAQKVTHDERTYYLEESGRAYVKAEGRSENVHGRNVDYYDYTDDSEEHFLSVEVWGGDVEVSYGYEIEEYEITILAGS
;
A
#
# COMPACT_ATOMS: atom_id res chain seq x y z
N MET A 1 8.78 3.55 -44.54
CA MET A 1 8.75 3.06 -44.13
C MET A 1 8.49 2.60 -43.77
N GLY A 2 8.56 2.48 -43.80
CA GLY A 2 8.27 1.93 -43.07
C GLY A 2 8.54 1.17 -42.95
N PHE A 3 8.70 1.06 -43.22
CA PHE A 3 8.92 0.32 -42.59
C PHE A 3 9.71 0.17 -42.28
N TRP A 4 10.25 0.50 -42.56
CA TRP A 4 10.98 0.40 -41.97
C TRP A 4 11.11 0.83 -41.07
N LYS A 5 10.76 1.16 -40.77
CA LYS A 5 10.67 1.50 -39.85
C LYS A 5 10.33 1.04 -39.03
N LYS A 6 10.11 0.58 -39.30
CA LYS A 6 9.85 -0.09 -38.56
C LYS A 6 10.47 -0.90 -38.22
N LEU A 7 10.60 -1.13 -38.79
CA LEU A 7 11.38 -2.04 -38.61
C LEU A 7 12.51 -1.91 -37.86
N PHE A 8 13.02 -1.05 -37.65
CA PHE A 8 13.82 -0.81 -36.75
C PHE A 8 13.41 -0.47 -35.65
N GLY A 9 12.40 -0.05 -35.47
CA GLY A 9 11.73 0.10 -34.26
C GLY A 9 11.86 -1.10 -33.41
N SER A 10 11.87 -2.15 -34.03
CA SER A 10 12.02 -3.41 -33.30
C SER A 10 13.30 -3.48 -32.48
N THR A 11 14.30 -2.70 -32.87
CA THR A 11 15.54 -2.73 -32.11
C THR A 11 15.35 -2.24 -30.69
N ALA A 12 14.55 -1.22 -30.54
CA ALA A 12 14.26 -0.72 -29.21
C ALA A 12 13.54 -1.77 -28.38
N GLU A 13 12.79 -2.61 -29.04
CA GLU A 13 12.03 -3.63 -28.35
C GLU A 13 12.89 -4.76 -27.85
N THR A 14 14.00 -5.00 -28.49
CA THR A 14 14.88 -6.08 -28.06
C THR A 14 15.70 -5.70 -26.83
N VAL A 15 15.79 -4.41 -26.55
CA VAL A 15 16.45 -3.93 -25.34
C VAL A 15 15.38 -3.55 -24.36
N PRO A 16 15.15 -4.34 -23.32
CA PRO A 16 14.10 -4.03 -22.35
C PRO A 16 14.37 -2.68 -21.75
N GLU A 17 13.40 -1.84 -21.78
CA GLU A 17 13.48 -0.57 -21.12
C GLU A 17 13.42 -0.80 -19.63
N THR A 18 14.43 -0.34 -18.91
CA THR A 18 14.42 -0.43 -17.47
C THR A 18 13.53 0.66 -16.93
N LYS A 19 12.38 0.28 -16.43
CA LYS A 19 11.49 1.23 -15.81
C LYS A 19 12.14 1.79 -14.57
N GLU A 20 12.15 3.10 -14.47
CA GLU A 20 12.58 3.74 -13.25
C GLU A 20 11.67 3.29 -12.11
N ARG A 21 12.25 2.97 -10.97
CA ARG A 21 11.49 2.52 -9.80
C ARG A 21 10.91 3.73 -9.07
N THR A 22 9.60 3.70 -8.87
CA THR A 22 8.89 4.73 -8.13
C THR A 22 8.00 4.05 -7.10
N LEU A 23 7.34 4.84 -6.25
CA LEU A 23 6.42 4.26 -5.27
C LEU A 23 5.24 3.55 -5.93
N LEU A 24 4.95 3.87 -7.19
CA LEU A 24 3.84 3.24 -7.91
C LEU A 24 4.19 1.89 -8.50
N ASN A 25 5.46 1.53 -8.55
CA ASN A 25 5.87 0.26 -9.15
C ASN A 25 6.93 -0.48 -8.34
N LEU A 26 6.98 -0.27 -7.04
CA LEU A 26 7.84 -1.06 -6.17
C LEU A 26 7.55 -2.54 -6.35
N GLN A 27 8.58 -3.35 -6.22
CA GLN A 27 8.45 -4.80 -6.36
C GLN A 27 8.99 -5.49 -5.12
N VAL A 28 8.49 -6.69 -4.87
CA VAL A 28 9.04 -7.55 -3.82
C VAL A 28 10.52 -7.76 -4.11
N GLY A 29 11.35 -7.54 -3.10
CA GLY A 29 12.80 -7.61 -3.23
C GLY A 29 13.48 -6.25 -3.35
N ASP A 30 12.72 -5.19 -3.61
CA ASP A 30 13.29 -3.84 -3.58
C ASP A 30 13.56 -3.44 -2.13
N PHE A 31 14.41 -2.43 -1.96
CA PHE A 31 14.70 -1.86 -0.66
C PHE A 31 14.35 -0.38 -0.66
N VAL A 32 13.88 0.11 0.47
CA VAL A 32 13.60 1.53 0.65
C VAL A 32 14.19 1.98 1.97
N THR A 33 14.58 3.25 2.04
CA THR A 33 15.02 3.86 3.27
C THR A 33 13.93 4.80 3.75
N TYR A 34 13.57 4.68 5.02
CA TYR A 34 12.59 5.53 5.65
C TYR A 34 13.01 5.78 7.09
N ASP A 35 13.01 7.04 7.51
CA ASP A 35 13.34 7.43 8.88
C ASP A 35 14.65 6.80 9.35
N LEU A 36 15.68 6.93 8.51
CA LEU A 36 17.05 6.48 8.80
C LEU A 36 17.19 4.95 8.90
N ALA A 37 16.24 4.19 8.41
CA ALA A 37 16.32 2.72 8.43
C ALA A 37 16.01 2.17 7.05
N ASP A 38 16.66 1.06 6.72
CA ASP A 38 16.43 0.39 5.45
C ASP A 38 15.44 -0.76 5.65
N TYR A 39 14.50 -0.87 4.72
CA TYR A 39 13.47 -1.91 4.73
C TYR A 39 13.46 -2.64 3.42
N GLU A 40 13.22 -3.93 3.48
CA GLU A 40 12.99 -4.75 2.29
C GLU A 40 11.49 -4.80 2.00
N VAL A 41 11.09 -4.64 0.73
CA VAL A 41 9.72 -4.85 0.31
C VAL A 41 9.50 -6.37 0.26
N THR A 42 8.77 -6.90 1.22
CA THR A 42 8.58 -8.35 1.35
C THR A 42 7.21 -8.81 0.86
N GLY A 43 6.27 -7.90 0.66
CA GLY A 43 4.95 -8.23 0.16
C GLY A 43 4.32 -7.04 -0.52
N LYS A 44 3.35 -7.32 -1.39
CA LYS A 44 2.63 -6.29 -2.13
C LYS A 44 1.19 -6.73 -2.28
N ILE A 45 0.26 -5.82 -2.00
CA ILE A 45 -1.17 -6.06 -2.21
C ILE A 45 -1.70 -4.93 -3.09
N HIS A 46 -2.31 -5.32 -4.20
CA HIS A 46 -2.98 -4.38 -5.08
C HIS A 46 -4.48 -4.51 -4.86
N TYR A 47 -5.11 -3.42 -4.48
CA TYR A 47 -6.54 -3.36 -4.19
C TYR A 47 -7.30 -2.72 -5.35
N ASN A 48 -8.48 -3.26 -5.63
CA ASN A 48 -9.34 -2.72 -6.67
C ASN A 48 -10.79 -2.76 -6.18
N ASP A 49 -11.35 -1.59 -5.95
CA ASP A 49 -12.76 -1.45 -5.59
C ASP A 49 -13.46 -0.80 -6.77
N SER A 50 -14.03 -1.62 -7.65
CA SER A 50 -14.82 -1.15 -8.79
C SER A 50 -14.05 -0.18 -9.70
N GLY A 51 -12.75 -0.39 -9.85
CA GLY A 51 -11.90 0.44 -10.69
C GLY A 51 -11.08 1.46 -9.94
N TYR A 52 -11.37 1.69 -8.66
CA TYR A 52 -10.59 2.56 -7.80
C TYR A 52 -9.49 1.71 -7.17
N THR A 53 -8.23 2.07 -7.36
CA THR A 53 -7.12 1.18 -6.99
C THR A 53 -6.11 1.85 -6.08
N TRP A 54 -5.45 1.04 -5.26
CA TRP A 54 -4.30 1.48 -4.44
C TRP A 54 -3.43 0.27 -4.13
N ASP A 55 -2.21 0.55 -3.67
CA ASP A 55 -1.26 -0.50 -3.34
C ASP A 55 -0.80 -0.39 -1.90
N ALA A 56 -0.53 -1.53 -1.28
CA ALA A 56 0.10 -1.59 0.02
C ALA A 56 1.34 -2.47 -0.09
N TYR A 57 2.46 -1.97 0.42
CA TYR A 57 3.73 -2.70 0.41
C TYR A 57 4.12 -3.05 1.83
N GLN A 58 4.42 -4.31 2.05
CA GLN A 58 4.94 -4.76 3.34
C GLN A 58 6.43 -4.47 3.39
N LEU A 59 6.86 -3.72 4.39
CA LEU A 59 8.25 -3.33 4.58
C LEU A 59 8.78 -4.01 5.81
N ALA A 60 9.89 -4.74 5.66
CA ALA A 60 10.46 -5.48 6.77
C ALA A 60 11.88 -5.03 7.06
N ALA A 61 12.17 -4.80 8.32
CA ALA A 61 13.50 -4.61 8.83
C ALA A 61 13.65 -5.53 10.04
N SER A 62 14.84 -5.58 10.62
CA SER A 62 15.08 -6.49 11.75
C SER A 62 14.06 -6.24 12.87
N GLY A 63 13.18 -7.22 13.09
CA GLY A 63 12.19 -7.17 14.16
C GLY A 63 11.08 -6.15 13.98
N LYS A 64 10.91 -5.58 12.78
CA LYS A 64 9.93 -4.52 12.56
C LYS A 64 9.28 -4.68 11.21
N THR A 65 7.96 -4.49 11.17
CA THR A 65 7.19 -4.51 9.93
C THR A 65 6.34 -3.25 9.86
N LEU A 66 6.43 -2.56 8.72
CA LEU A 66 5.58 -1.42 8.42
C LEU A 66 4.84 -1.71 7.11
N TRP A 67 3.80 -0.94 6.86
CA TRP A 67 3.06 -1.02 5.61
C TRP A 67 3.03 0.35 4.97
N LEU A 68 3.41 0.41 3.72
CA LEU A 68 3.42 1.64 2.93
C LEU A 68 2.21 1.61 2.01
N SER A 69 1.29 2.55 2.18
CA SER A 69 0.11 2.66 1.34
C SER A 69 0.36 3.74 0.30
N VAL A 70 0.12 3.42 -0.96
CA VAL A 70 0.34 4.35 -2.07
C VAL A 70 -0.90 4.38 -2.94
N GLU A 71 -1.42 5.58 -3.14
CA GLU A 71 -2.61 5.78 -3.94
C GLU A 71 -2.38 6.98 -4.86
N LEU A 72 -2.72 6.83 -6.13
CA LEU A 72 -2.65 7.92 -7.09
C LEU A 72 -4.06 8.20 -7.59
N ASP A 73 -4.61 9.34 -7.19
CA ASP A 73 -5.87 9.84 -7.70
C ASP A 73 -5.54 11.16 -8.40
N ASP A 74 -5.99 12.29 -7.89
CA ASP A 74 -5.58 13.58 -8.45
C ASP A 74 -4.11 13.86 -8.11
N GLU A 75 -3.68 13.38 -6.97
CA GLU A 75 -2.28 13.51 -6.55
C GLU A 75 -1.86 12.23 -5.84
N LEU A 76 -0.56 12.09 -5.63
CA LEU A 76 -0.01 10.92 -4.98
C LEU A 76 -0.18 11.05 -3.47
N GLU A 77 -0.86 10.09 -2.87
CA GLU A 77 -1.06 10.03 -1.43
C GLU A 77 -0.31 8.85 -0.87
N VAL A 78 0.50 9.09 0.14
CA VAL A 78 1.38 8.07 0.72
C VAL A 78 1.15 8.05 2.22
N GLY A 79 0.93 6.87 2.77
CA GLY A 79 0.74 6.69 4.19
C GLY A 79 1.62 5.57 4.73
N MET A 80 2.03 5.73 5.98
CA MET A 80 2.82 4.71 6.66
C MET A 80 2.00 4.15 7.80
N TYR A 81 1.87 2.81 7.85
CA TYR A 81 0.97 2.12 8.77
C TYR A 81 1.69 1.04 9.54
N LYS A 82 1.20 0.77 10.75
CA LYS A 82 1.63 -0.38 11.53
C LYS A 82 0.41 -1.08 12.10
N LYS A 83 0.48 -2.38 12.25
CA LYS A 83 -0.61 -3.15 12.84
C LYS A 83 -0.76 -2.81 14.31
N VAL A 84 -2.01 -2.68 14.76
CA VAL A 84 -2.32 -2.41 16.16
C VAL A 84 -3.45 -3.33 16.58
N ARG A 85 -3.67 -3.44 17.89
CA ARG A 85 -4.78 -4.22 18.45
C ARG A 85 -5.75 -3.26 19.09
N ILE A 86 -7.01 -3.36 18.70
CA ILE A 86 -8.08 -2.60 19.32
C ILE A 86 -9.16 -3.60 19.76
N PRO A 87 -9.09 -4.09 20.99
CA PRO A 87 -10.06 -5.09 21.47
C PRO A 87 -11.48 -4.55 21.40
N GLY A 88 -12.39 -5.38 20.91
CA GLY A 88 -13.80 -5.01 20.84
C GLY A 88 -14.17 -4.09 19.70
N LEU A 89 -13.26 -3.81 18.79
CA LEU A 89 -13.57 -2.97 17.63
C LEU A 89 -14.62 -3.66 16.76
N GLU A 90 -15.68 -2.91 16.41
CA GLU A 90 -16.69 -3.38 15.49
C GLU A 90 -16.46 -2.71 14.15
N PRO A 91 -16.09 -3.47 13.10
CA PRO A 91 -15.89 -2.90 11.77
C PRO A 91 -17.15 -2.18 11.29
N GLY A 92 -16.97 -0.96 10.82
CA GLY A 92 -18.10 -0.15 10.36
C GLY A 92 -18.73 0.73 11.44
N ALA A 93 -18.24 0.66 12.68
CA ALA A 93 -18.69 1.62 13.70
C ALA A 93 -18.37 3.03 13.24
N GLN A 94 -19.25 3.98 13.59
CA GLN A 94 -19.06 5.36 13.18
C GLN A 94 -17.88 6.03 13.86
N LYS A 95 -17.51 5.58 15.04
CA LYS A 95 -16.43 6.13 15.85
C LYS A 95 -15.61 4.99 16.45
N VAL A 96 -14.31 5.21 16.53
CA VAL A 96 -13.40 4.29 17.20
C VAL A 96 -12.43 5.14 18.01
N THR A 97 -12.23 4.79 19.29
CA THR A 97 -11.25 5.46 20.13
C THR A 97 -10.05 4.55 20.30
N HIS A 98 -8.87 5.07 20.07
CA HIS A 98 -7.63 4.32 20.22
C HIS A 98 -6.53 5.28 20.66
N ASP A 99 -5.80 4.90 21.72
CA ASP A 99 -4.66 5.67 22.20
C ASP A 99 -5.02 7.14 22.44
N GLU A 100 -6.17 7.36 23.15
CA GLU A 100 -6.68 8.69 23.51
C GLU A 100 -7.07 9.57 22.35
N ARG A 101 -7.24 8.99 21.16
CA ARG A 101 -7.66 9.71 19.98
C ARG A 101 -8.95 9.11 19.44
N THR A 102 -9.85 9.95 18.98
CA THR A 102 -11.12 9.49 18.41
C THR A 102 -11.04 9.58 16.89
N TYR A 103 -11.43 8.50 16.24
CA TYR A 103 -11.41 8.37 14.78
C TYR A 103 -12.84 8.21 14.29
N TYR A 104 -13.13 8.75 13.14
CA TYR A 104 -14.47 8.74 12.55
C TYR A 104 -14.42 8.03 11.21
N LEU A 105 -15.44 7.23 10.93
CA LEU A 105 -15.52 6.49 9.67
C LEU A 105 -15.64 7.48 8.51
N GLU A 106 -14.72 7.36 7.57
CA GLU A 106 -14.67 8.25 6.40
C GLU A 106 -15.09 7.53 5.14
N GLU A 107 -14.63 6.29 4.98
CA GLU A 107 -14.88 5.53 3.75
C GLU A 107 -14.93 4.05 4.07
N SER A 108 -15.73 3.31 3.29
CA SER A 108 -15.77 1.85 3.41
C SER A 108 -16.16 1.27 2.07
N GLY A 109 -15.82 0.00 1.88
CA GLY A 109 -16.18 -0.69 0.66
C GLY A 109 -15.65 -2.11 0.67
N ARG A 110 -15.67 -2.72 -0.51
CA ARG A 110 -15.13 -4.06 -0.72
C ARG A 110 -14.19 -4.02 -1.90
N ALA A 111 -12.99 -4.53 -1.71
CA ALA A 111 -11.97 -4.56 -2.76
C ALA A 111 -11.60 -6.00 -3.08
N TYR A 112 -11.28 -6.24 -4.35
CA TYR A 112 -10.66 -7.46 -4.80
C TYR A 112 -9.16 -7.23 -4.79
N VAL A 113 -8.37 -8.20 -4.32
CA VAL A 113 -6.94 -8.00 -4.20
C VAL A 113 -6.14 -9.00 -5.02
N LYS A 114 -5.01 -8.51 -5.53
CA LYS A 114 -3.94 -9.33 -6.07
C LYS A 114 -2.73 -9.10 -5.17
N ALA A 115 -2.06 -10.17 -4.82
CA ALA A 115 -1.00 -10.06 -3.83
C ALA A 115 0.15 -11.00 -4.17
N GLU A 116 1.35 -10.62 -3.70
CA GLU A 116 2.55 -11.39 -3.95
C GLU A 116 3.50 -11.28 -2.77
N GLY A 117 4.54 -12.11 -2.78
CA GLY A 117 5.50 -12.16 -1.69
C GLY A 117 4.85 -12.72 -0.44
N ARG A 118 5.18 -12.15 0.71
CA ARG A 118 4.61 -12.61 1.98
C ARG A 118 3.13 -12.35 2.10
N SER A 119 2.55 -11.61 1.16
CA SER A 119 1.13 -11.31 1.16
C SER A 119 0.33 -12.25 0.25
N GLU A 120 0.96 -13.23 -0.38
CA GLU A 120 0.29 -14.06 -1.38
C GLU A 120 -0.89 -14.86 -0.82
N ASN A 121 -0.95 -15.05 0.50
CA ASN A 121 -2.06 -15.76 1.13
C ASN A 121 -3.41 -15.04 0.93
N VAL A 122 -3.42 -13.75 0.63
CA VAL A 122 -4.66 -13.02 0.36
C VAL A 122 -4.91 -12.82 -1.12
N HIS A 123 -4.04 -13.34 -2.00
CA HIS A 123 -4.20 -13.19 -3.44
C HIS A 123 -5.52 -13.79 -3.91
N GLY A 124 -6.26 -13.03 -4.70
CA GLY A 124 -7.54 -13.49 -5.26
C GLY A 124 -8.71 -13.40 -4.31
N ARG A 125 -8.54 -12.78 -3.15
CA ARG A 125 -9.60 -12.66 -2.15
C ARG A 125 -10.26 -11.29 -2.22
N ASN A 126 -11.41 -11.18 -1.58
CA ASN A 126 -12.07 -9.91 -1.35
C ASN A 126 -11.84 -9.51 0.10
N VAL A 127 -11.74 -8.21 0.33
CA VAL A 127 -11.60 -7.65 1.67
C VAL A 127 -12.63 -6.55 1.85
N ASP A 128 -13.28 -6.52 3.01
CA ASP A 128 -14.12 -5.38 3.37
C ASP A 128 -13.22 -4.41 4.13
N TYR A 129 -13.19 -3.16 3.70
CA TYR A 129 -12.33 -2.17 4.32
C TYR A 129 -13.13 -1.00 4.89
N TYR A 130 -12.59 -0.42 5.95
CA TYR A 130 -13.20 0.70 6.66
C TYR A 130 -12.07 1.64 7.03
N ASP A 131 -12.10 2.84 6.47
CA ASP A 131 -11.04 3.83 6.69
C ASP A 131 -11.57 4.92 7.61
N TYR A 132 -10.78 5.22 8.63
CA TYR A 132 -11.11 6.18 9.66
C TYR A 132 -10.06 7.28 9.73
N THR A 133 -10.48 8.47 10.09
CA THR A 133 -9.58 9.59 10.29
C THR A 133 -9.97 10.35 11.55
N ASP A 134 -9.00 11.00 12.17
CA ASP A 134 -9.26 11.85 13.33
C ASP A 134 -9.61 13.27 12.88
N ASP A 135 -9.91 14.14 13.85
CA ASP A 135 -10.31 15.53 13.54
C ASP A 135 -9.22 16.32 12.83
N SER A 136 -7.95 15.99 13.08
CA SER A 136 -6.84 16.70 12.44
C SER A 136 -6.62 16.25 11.00
N GLU A 137 -7.17 15.11 10.61
CA GLU A 137 -6.96 14.47 9.32
C GLU A 137 -5.49 14.10 9.09
N GLU A 138 -4.74 13.93 10.19
CA GLU A 138 -3.34 13.52 10.11
C GLU A 138 -3.10 12.10 10.59
N HIS A 139 -4.09 11.50 11.28
CA HIS A 139 -3.98 10.16 11.82
C HIS A 139 -5.11 9.31 11.31
N PHE A 140 -4.78 8.06 10.97
CA PHE A 140 -5.72 7.16 10.32
C PHE A 140 -5.77 5.81 11.02
N LEU A 141 -6.93 5.16 10.94
CA LEU A 141 -7.05 3.73 11.22
C LEU A 141 -7.57 3.08 9.96
N SER A 142 -6.96 1.98 9.58
CA SER A 142 -7.43 1.16 8.47
C SER A 142 -7.90 -0.17 9.07
N VAL A 143 -9.15 -0.50 8.84
CA VAL A 143 -9.73 -1.75 9.32
C VAL A 143 -10.04 -2.61 8.12
N GLU A 144 -9.49 -3.83 8.12
CA GLU A 144 -9.71 -4.77 7.03
C GLU A 144 -10.31 -6.05 7.58
N VAL A 145 -11.38 -6.51 6.94
CA VAL A 145 -12.06 -7.74 7.33
C VAL A 145 -11.86 -8.77 6.23
N TRP A 146 -11.10 -9.81 6.56
CA TRP A 146 -10.76 -10.89 5.66
C TRP A 146 -11.53 -12.14 6.11
N GLY A 147 -12.81 -12.22 5.67
CA GLY A 147 -13.66 -13.30 6.17
C GLY A 147 -13.88 -13.15 7.66
N GLY A 148 -13.37 -14.09 8.45
CA GLY A 148 -13.51 -14.02 9.90
C GLY A 148 -12.43 -13.24 10.62
N ASP A 149 -11.40 -12.77 9.91
CA ASP A 149 -10.26 -12.10 10.52
C ASP A 149 -10.38 -10.58 10.37
N VAL A 150 -10.19 -9.87 11.46
CA VAL A 150 -10.20 -8.40 11.46
C VAL A 150 -8.79 -7.91 11.75
N GLU A 151 -8.27 -7.08 10.85
CA GLU A 151 -6.94 -6.48 11.00
C GLU A 151 -7.09 -4.97 11.10
N VAL A 152 -6.38 -4.37 12.05
CA VAL A 152 -6.42 -2.93 12.26
C VAL A 152 -5.01 -2.40 12.14
N SER A 153 -4.85 -1.30 11.43
CA SER A 153 -3.58 -0.61 11.30
C SER A 153 -3.76 0.85 11.66
N TYR A 154 -2.77 1.38 12.36
CA TYR A 154 -2.68 2.80 12.64
C TYR A 154 -1.69 3.42 11.67
N GLY A 155 -2.03 4.56 11.08
CA GLY A 155 -1.15 5.19 10.12
C GLY A 155 -1.24 6.70 10.13
N TYR A 156 -0.37 7.30 9.33
CA TYR A 156 -0.29 8.74 9.16
C TYR A 156 0.25 9.03 7.78
N GLU A 157 -0.07 10.21 7.27
CA GLU A 157 0.39 10.63 5.96
C GLU A 157 1.87 10.98 6.01
N ILE A 158 2.60 10.59 4.96
CA ILE A 158 3.99 11.00 4.79
C ILE A 158 4.15 11.61 3.40
N GLU A 159 5.24 12.33 3.21
CA GLU A 159 5.56 12.89 1.92
C GLU A 159 6.36 11.89 1.10
N GLU A 160 6.19 11.92 -0.20
CA GLU A 160 6.90 11.00 -1.10
C GLU A 160 8.41 11.07 -0.88
N TYR A 161 8.95 12.27 -0.64
CA TYR A 161 10.40 12.44 -0.48
C TYR A 161 10.95 11.81 0.80
N GLU A 162 10.08 11.39 1.73
CA GLU A 162 10.54 10.71 2.94
C GLU A 162 10.98 9.27 2.67
N ILE A 163 10.64 8.75 1.49
CA ILE A 163 11.04 7.40 1.08
C ILE A 163 12.12 7.52 0.01
N THR A 164 13.27 6.89 0.27
CA THR A 164 14.32 6.76 -0.74
C THR A 164 14.30 5.35 -1.24
N ILE A 165 14.18 5.18 -2.54
CA ILE A 165 14.12 3.85 -3.15
C ILE A 165 15.52 3.40 -3.52
N LEU A 166 15.88 2.22 -3.00
CA LEU A 166 17.11 1.54 -3.38
C LEU A 166 16.67 0.37 -4.25
N ALA A 167 17.00 0.43 -5.53
CA ALA A 167 16.54 -0.59 -6.46
C ALA A 167 17.01 -1.96 -6.00
N GLY A 168 16.12 -2.95 -6.09
CA GLY A 168 16.48 -4.32 -5.86
C GLY A 168 17.36 -4.84 -6.97
N SER A 169 18.13 -5.84 -6.69
CA SER A 169 19.02 -6.44 -7.69
C SER A 169 18.34 -7.59 -8.40
#